data_e52a9516bd39c190a3b1c4af1813b590
#
_entry.id   e52a9516bd39c190a3b1c4af1813b590
#
_cell.length_a   1.000
_cell.length_b   1.000
_cell.length_c   1.000
_cell.angle_alpha   90.00
_cell.angle_beta   90.00
_cell.angle_gamma   90.00
#
_symmetry.space_group_name_H-M   'P 1'
#
loop_
_entity.id
_entity.type
_entity.pdbx_description
1 polymer ?
#
loop_
_entity_poly.entity_id
_entity_poly.type
_entity_poly.pdbx_seq_one_letter_code
_entity_poly.pdbx_strand_id
1 'polypeptide(L)'
;MWPQISDAVISAATLVFIYCFTSFGVIAILGGVSHRTVESEIFTQAVRLGNTETATALAVLQAIIICAVLFITRRRSHPNSTSLHVSTPQSLRSKPNRRVTPLMFVMTAVLVVASPLLATVYRSLIINSELSLSAWRSIFSGSLPALSVSSLSVITTSLVFAIAAACICVPLGLLVARSSAQRALFSLPLVISAATLGIGLIITFNSSPFAWRSERWLIPVIHAVIALPLVIRAIDPAIRAIPISLRNASATLGASPFITWVRVDVPILRPAILRATGLSMAISLGEFGATSFLSRSGSTTLPIAIAQLLGKPGVATQQAGFALAALMVLVTVGVMSRA
;
A
#
# COMPACT_ATOMS: atom_id res chain seq x y z
N MET A 1 -29.02 2.94 -18.46
CA MET A 1 -27.58 2.62 -18.22
C MET A 1 -26.98 3.44 -17.08
N TRP A 2 -27.11 4.79 -17.02
CA TRP A 2 -26.50 5.60 -15.93
C TRP A 2 -26.94 5.17 -14.52
N PRO A 3 -28.22 4.94 -14.20
CA PRO A 3 -28.62 4.53 -12.84
C PRO A 3 -28.03 3.18 -12.38
N GLN A 4 -27.68 2.29 -13.31
CA GLN A 4 -27.13 0.95 -13.00
C GLN A 4 -25.64 0.97 -12.69
N ILE A 5 -24.89 1.98 -13.17
CA ILE A 5 -23.45 2.12 -12.98
C ILE A 5 -23.08 3.24 -12.01
N SER A 6 -24.04 4.11 -11.65
CA SER A 6 -23.79 5.27 -10.78
C SER A 6 -23.18 4.88 -9.44
N ASP A 7 -23.66 3.81 -8.80
CA ASP A 7 -23.15 3.37 -7.50
C ASP A 7 -21.71 2.85 -7.60
N ALA A 8 -21.37 2.15 -8.69
CA ALA A 8 -20.02 1.70 -8.95
C ALA A 8 -19.08 2.88 -9.24
N VAL A 9 -19.54 3.87 -10.01
CA VAL A 9 -18.78 5.10 -10.32
C VAL A 9 -18.56 5.94 -9.06
N ILE A 10 -19.59 6.13 -8.23
CA ILE A 10 -19.47 6.88 -6.96
C ILE A 10 -18.51 6.18 -6.02
N SER A 11 -18.58 4.85 -5.90
CA SER A 11 -17.69 4.07 -5.05
C SER A 11 -16.24 4.15 -5.54
N ALA A 12 -16.01 4.05 -6.85
CA ALA A 12 -14.69 4.19 -7.43
C ALA A 12 -14.14 5.62 -7.25
N ALA A 13 -14.95 6.64 -7.53
CA ALA A 13 -14.58 8.04 -7.34
C ALA A 13 -14.23 8.36 -5.88
N THR A 14 -15.00 7.81 -4.93
CA THR A 14 -14.72 7.95 -3.50
C THR A 14 -13.37 7.34 -3.12
N LEU A 15 -13.07 6.14 -3.63
CA LEU A 15 -11.77 5.50 -3.39
C LEU A 15 -10.62 6.33 -3.96
N VAL A 16 -10.76 6.77 -5.22
CA VAL A 16 -9.74 7.62 -5.87
C VAL A 16 -9.54 8.92 -5.08
N PHE A 17 -10.64 9.57 -4.67
CA PHE A 17 -10.57 10.79 -3.85
C PHE A 17 -9.79 10.55 -2.56
N ILE A 18 -10.11 9.48 -1.80
CA ILE A 18 -9.41 9.16 -0.54
C ILE A 18 -7.93 8.95 -0.81
N TYR A 19 -7.55 8.13 -1.80
CA TYR A 19 -6.13 7.88 -2.11
C TYR A 19 -5.39 9.13 -2.57
N CYS A 20 -6.01 10.00 -3.38
CA CYS A 20 -5.40 11.25 -3.79
C CYS A 20 -5.28 12.24 -2.62
N PHE A 21 -6.31 12.33 -1.78
CA PHE A 21 -6.35 13.24 -0.65
C PHE A 21 -5.37 12.87 0.47
N THR A 22 -5.10 11.56 0.62
CA THR A 22 -4.10 11.02 1.57
C THR A 22 -2.75 10.73 0.93
N SER A 23 -2.51 11.22 -0.29
CA SER A 23 -1.25 11.01 -0.99
C SER A 23 -0.16 11.93 -0.44
N PHE A 24 0.83 11.36 0.23
CA PHE A 24 1.98 12.07 0.76
C PHE A 24 3.23 11.94 -0.11
N GLY A 25 3.62 10.71 -0.44
CA GLY A 25 4.92 10.42 -1.05
C GLY A 25 5.17 11.12 -2.38
N VAL A 26 4.16 11.10 -3.27
CA VAL A 26 4.26 11.73 -4.59
C VAL A 26 4.50 13.24 -4.46
N ILE A 27 3.73 13.88 -3.58
CA ILE A 27 3.79 15.35 -3.40
C ILE A 27 5.03 15.76 -2.62
N ALA A 28 5.46 14.97 -1.65
CA ALA A 28 6.69 15.22 -0.91
C ALA A 28 7.94 15.20 -1.82
N ILE A 29 7.92 14.36 -2.89
CA ILE A 29 9.04 14.21 -3.82
C ILE A 29 8.91 15.18 -5.00
N LEU A 30 7.71 15.33 -5.60
CA LEU A 30 7.51 16.07 -6.83
C LEU A 30 6.89 17.47 -6.65
N GLY A 31 6.19 17.72 -5.54
CA GLY A 31 5.40 18.94 -5.36
C GLY A 31 6.21 20.20 -5.06
N GLY A 32 7.45 20.07 -4.63
CA GLY A 32 8.29 21.21 -4.26
C GLY A 32 7.68 22.06 -3.12
N VAL A 33 8.10 23.33 -3.04
CA VAL A 33 7.66 24.26 -1.97
C VAL A 33 6.28 24.88 -2.30
N SER A 34 5.93 24.98 -3.57
CA SER A 34 4.75 25.70 -4.05
C SER A 34 3.47 24.86 -4.12
N HIS A 35 3.58 23.53 -4.15
CA HIS A 35 2.43 22.64 -4.27
C HIS A 35 2.32 21.76 -3.02
N ARG A 36 1.69 22.29 -1.97
CA ARG A 36 1.50 21.58 -0.71
C ARG A 36 0.08 21.01 -0.61
N THR A 37 -0.02 19.79 -0.12
CA THR A 37 -1.28 19.18 0.30
C THR A 37 -1.39 19.20 1.81
N VAL A 38 -2.58 18.89 2.33
CA VAL A 38 -2.80 18.76 3.78
C VAL A 38 -1.79 17.77 4.38
N GLU A 39 -1.53 16.63 3.73
CA GLU A 39 -0.54 15.64 4.15
C GLU A 39 0.88 16.20 4.23
N SER A 40 1.32 16.91 3.20
CA SER A 40 2.66 17.49 3.18
C SER A 40 2.82 18.62 4.21
N GLU A 41 1.75 19.34 4.51
CA GLU A 41 1.75 20.36 5.56
C GLU A 41 1.77 19.73 6.95
N ILE A 42 1.00 18.66 7.19
CA ILE A 42 1.06 17.86 8.41
C ILE A 42 2.51 17.41 8.70
N PHE A 43 3.19 16.87 7.67
CA PHE A 43 4.59 16.47 7.79
C PHE A 43 5.51 17.65 8.11
N THR A 44 5.33 18.78 7.42
CA THR A 44 6.16 19.98 7.62
C THR A 44 6.00 20.51 9.04
N GLN A 45 4.77 20.63 9.53
CA GLN A 45 4.50 21.09 10.89
C GLN A 45 5.06 20.14 11.95
N ALA A 46 4.83 18.81 11.81
CA ALA A 46 5.25 17.84 12.80
C ALA A 46 6.76 17.59 12.83
N VAL A 47 7.39 17.44 11.64
CA VAL A 47 8.77 16.94 11.55
C VAL A 47 9.77 18.07 11.35
N ARG A 48 9.46 19.07 10.52
CA ARG A 48 10.39 20.16 10.22
C ARG A 48 10.30 21.31 11.21
N LEU A 49 9.07 21.67 11.63
CA LEU A 49 8.83 22.80 12.53
C LEU A 49 8.63 22.38 14.00
N GLY A 50 8.43 21.08 14.27
CA GLY A 50 8.18 20.58 15.61
C GLY A 50 6.83 20.99 16.22
N ASN A 51 5.95 21.59 15.42
CA ASN A 51 4.63 22.07 15.83
C ASN A 51 3.60 20.92 15.75
N THR A 52 3.61 20.06 16.78
CA THR A 52 2.72 18.90 16.86
C THR A 52 1.25 19.29 17.03
N GLU A 53 0.95 20.44 17.63
CA GLU A 53 -0.43 20.91 17.84
C GLU A 53 -1.11 21.23 16.50
N THR A 54 -0.48 22.06 15.67
CA THR A 54 -1.00 22.40 14.33
C THR A 54 -1.07 21.15 13.45
N ALA A 55 -0.06 20.29 13.49
CA ALA A 55 -0.05 19.05 12.73
C ALA A 55 -1.23 18.13 13.13
N THR A 56 -1.51 18.01 14.44
CA THR A 56 -2.63 17.22 14.94
C THR A 56 -3.97 17.83 14.55
N ALA A 57 -4.13 19.15 14.62
CA ALA A 57 -5.34 19.83 14.18
C ALA A 57 -5.64 19.60 12.71
N LEU A 58 -4.63 19.68 11.84
CA LEU A 58 -4.76 19.36 10.41
C LEU A 58 -5.12 17.90 10.17
N ALA A 59 -4.50 16.97 10.90
CA ALA A 59 -4.79 15.54 10.81
C ALA A 59 -6.24 15.21 11.22
N VAL A 60 -6.75 15.84 12.28
CA VAL A 60 -8.14 15.70 12.72
C VAL A 60 -9.09 16.27 11.67
N LEU A 61 -8.81 17.48 11.15
CA LEU A 61 -9.60 18.09 10.07
C LEU A 61 -9.68 17.15 8.84
N GLN A 62 -8.55 16.59 8.44
CA GLN A 62 -8.49 15.64 7.33
C GLN A 62 -9.34 14.39 7.60
N ALA A 63 -9.24 13.81 8.79
CA ALA A 63 -10.04 12.66 9.18
C ALA A 63 -11.55 12.97 9.15
N ILE A 64 -11.96 14.15 9.62
CA ILE A 64 -13.35 14.62 9.55
C ILE A 64 -13.84 14.70 8.11
N ILE A 65 -13.05 15.27 7.19
CA ILE A 65 -13.39 15.36 5.77
C ILE A 65 -13.59 13.98 5.15
N ILE A 66 -12.66 13.06 5.41
CA ILE A 66 -12.74 11.68 4.90
C ILE A 66 -13.97 10.95 5.45
N CYS A 67 -14.23 11.06 6.77
CA CYS A 67 -15.41 10.49 7.40
C CYS A 67 -16.71 11.09 6.81
N ALA A 68 -16.77 12.39 6.57
CA ALA A 68 -17.92 13.03 5.94
C ALA A 68 -18.16 12.51 4.52
N VAL A 69 -17.12 12.40 3.70
CA VAL A 69 -17.21 11.84 2.33
C VAL A 69 -17.72 10.39 2.37
N LEU A 70 -17.16 9.55 3.25
CA LEU A 70 -17.60 8.16 3.41
C LEU A 70 -19.04 8.05 3.90
N PHE A 71 -19.45 8.91 4.81
CA PHE A 71 -20.82 8.95 5.33
C PHE A 71 -21.81 9.34 4.24
N ILE A 72 -21.52 10.40 3.45
CA ILE A 72 -22.36 10.86 2.34
C ILE A 72 -22.48 9.78 1.28
N THR A 73 -21.38 9.13 0.91
CA THR A 73 -21.39 8.08 -0.11
C THR A 73 -22.13 6.82 0.35
N ARG A 74 -21.98 6.41 1.62
CA ARG A 74 -22.74 5.28 2.19
C ARG A 74 -24.25 5.52 2.21
N ARG A 75 -24.69 6.75 2.48
CA ARG A 75 -26.13 7.09 2.46
C ARG A 75 -26.75 7.04 1.05
N ARG A 76 -25.93 7.25 0.02
CA ARG A 76 -26.38 7.19 -1.38
C ARG A 76 -26.36 5.79 -1.99
N SER A 77 -25.53 4.89 -1.47
CA SER A 77 -25.49 3.50 -1.91
C SER A 77 -26.71 2.77 -1.34
N HIS A 78 -27.69 2.45 -2.21
CA HIS A 78 -28.88 1.68 -1.82
C HIS A 78 -28.47 0.26 -1.40
N PRO A 79 -29.06 -0.31 -0.32
CA PRO A 79 -28.73 -1.65 0.16
C PRO A 79 -29.14 -2.80 -0.77
N ASN A 80 -29.77 -2.51 -1.91
CA ASN A 80 -30.31 -3.51 -2.82
C ASN A 80 -29.29 -4.17 -3.77
N SER A 81 -28.00 -3.87 -3.66
CA SER A 81 -26.95 -4.47 -4.51
C SER A 81 -26.31 -5.73 -3.93
N THR A 82 -26.87 -6.32 -2.87
CA THR A 82 -26.22 -7.44 -2.15
C THR A 82 -26.69 -8.82 -2.58
N SER A 83 -27.50 -8.96 -3.59
CA SER A 83 -27.69 -10.23 -4.27
C SER A 83 -27.30 -10.08 -5.74
N LEU A 84 -26.01 -10.12 -6.02
CA LEU A 84 -25.59 -10.72 -7.27
C LEU A 84 -26.03 -12.17 -7.18
N HIS A 85 -27.31 -12.44 -7.46
CA HIS A 85 -27.64 -13.69 -8.10
C HIS A 85 -26.64 -13.78 -9.23
N VAL A 86 -25.73 -14.70 -9.13
CA VAL A 86 -25.01 -15.24 -10.29
C VAL A 86 -26.10 -15.90 -11.12
N SER A 87 -26.89 -15.09 -11.81
CA SER A 87 -27.63 -15.53 -12.97
C SER A 87 -26.53 -16.10 -13.85
N THR A 88 -26.61 -17.39 -14.10
CA THR A 88 -25.84 -18.07 -15.14
C THR A 88 -25.66 -17.06 -16.27
N PRO A 89 -24.45 -16.81 -16.77
CA PRO A 89 -24.26 -15.84 -17.83
C PRO A 89 -25.07 -16.31 -19.03
N GLN A 90 -26.31 -15.85 -19.13
CA GLN A 90 -27.01 -15.83 -20.39
C GLN A 90 -26.09 -15.01 -21.26
N SER A 91 -25.43 -15.70 -22.16
CA SER A 91 -24.55 -15.11 -23.13
C SER A 91 -25.33 -14.01 -23.86
N LEU A 92 -25.20 -12.78 -23.34
CA LEU A 92 -25.46 -11.60 -24.15
C LEU A 92 -24.38 -11.62 -25.23
N ARG A 93 -24.64 -12.43 -26.23
CA ARG A 93 -23.91 -12.48 -27.49
C ARG A 93 -24.27 -11.21 -28.26
N SER A 94 -24.03 -10.08 -27.65
CA SER A 94 -23.88 -8.82 -28.34
C SER A 94 -22.65 -8.95 -29.21
N LYS A 95 -22.87 -9.12 -30.53
CA LYS A 95 -21.77 -9.05 -31.48
C LYS A 95 -21.03 -7.72 -31.29
N PRO A 96 -19.80 -7.68 -30.82
CA PRO A 96 -19.08 -6.43 -30.70
C PRO A 96 -18.58 -6.04 -32.09
N ASN A 97 -19.35 -5.24 -32.78
CA ASN A 97 -18.93 -4.71 -34.09
C ASN A 97 -17.94 -3.52 -33.96
N ARG A 98 -17.38 -3.27 -32.79
CA ARG A 98 -16.32 -2.27 -32.56
C ARG A 98 -15.33 -2.76 -31.49
N ARG A 99 -14.46 -3.69 -31.85
CA ARG A 99 -13.33 -4.12 -31.00
C ARG A 99 -12.25 -3.04 -30.85
N VAL A 100 -12.24 -2.02 -31.71
CA VAL A 100 -11.22 -0.98 -31.75
C VAL A 100 -11.30 -0.03 -30.55
N THR A 101 -12.51 0.40 -30.16
CA THR A 101 -12.70 1.37 -29.06
C THR A 101 -12.21 0.86 -27.70
N PRO A 102 -12.59 -0.36 -27.23
CA PRO A 102 -12.09 -0.88 -25.97
C PRO A 102 -10.57 -1.16 -26.01
N LEU A 103 -10.04 -1.59 -27.17
CA LEU A 103 -8.59 -1.79 -27.33
C LEU A 103 -7.82 -0.48 -27.22
N MET A 104 -8.28 0.59 -27.86
CA MET A 104 -7.65 1.91 -27.74
C MET A 104 -7.67 2.41 -26.29
N PHE A 105 -8.78 2.24 -25.59
CA PHE A 105 -8.88 2.63 -24.16
C PHE A 105 -7.88 1.86 -23.29
N VAL A 106 -7.80 0.54 -23.47
CA VAL A 106 -6.83 -0.30 -22.75
C VAL A 106 -5.39 0.09 -23.11
N MET A 107 -5.08 0.30 -24.38
CA MET A 107 -3.75 0.73 -24.83
C MET A 107 -3.36 2.09 -24.22
N THR A 108 -4.28 3.05 -24.20
CA THR A 108 -4.04 4.36 -23.58
C THR A 108 -3.80 4.23 -22.08
N ALA A 109 -4.63 3.44 -21.37
CA ALA A 109 -4.46 3.19 -19.95
C ALA A 109 -3.10 2.54 -19.64
N VAL A 110 -2.70 1.53 -20.43
CA VAL A 110 -1.38 0.88 -20.30
C VAL A 110 -0.25 1.88 -20.57
N LEU A 111 -0.36 2.72 -21.60
CA LEU A 111 0.64 3.73 -21.92
C LEU A 111 0.80 4.74 -20.78
N VAL A 112 -0.30 5.24 -20.23
CA VAL A 112 -0.29 6.21 -19.13
C VAL A 112 0.34 5.60 -17.88
N VAL A 113 0.05 4.34 -17.54
CA VAL A 113 0.64 3.66 -16.39
C VAL A 113 2.10 3.26 -16.63
N ALA A 114 2.44 2.81 -17.83
CA ALA A 114 3.79 2.37 -18.15
C ALA A 114 4.77 3.54 -18.34
N SER A 115 4.31 4.70 -18.81
CA SER A 115 5.18 5.83 -19.14
C SER A 115 6.06 6.32 -17.98
N PRO A 116 5.56 6.52 -16.73
CA PRO A 116 6.41 6.93 -15.62
C PRO A 116 7.38 5.82 -15.18
N LEU A 117 7.00 4.56 -15.30
CA LEU A 117 7.87 3.43 -15.00
C LEU A 117 9.02 3.34 -16.03
N LEU A 118 8.70 3.45 -17.32
CA LEU A 118 9.69 3.48 -18.39
C LEU A 118 10.62 4.69 -18.27
N ALA A 119 10.07 5.87 -17.93
CA ALA A 119 10.86 7.07 -17.69
C ALA A 119 11.82 6.89 -16.49
N THR A 120 11.40 6.22 -15.43
CA THR A 120 12.25 5.90 -14.27
C THR A 120 13.41 4.98 -14.67
N VAL A 121 13.13 3.91 -15.43
CA VAL A 121 14.16 3.01 -15.95
C VAL A 121 15.09 3.75 -16.90
N TYR A 122 14.57 4.53 -17.84
CA TYR A 122 15.35 5.33 -18.76
C TYR A 122 16.31 6.28 -18.01
N ARG A 123 15.80 7.06 -17.04
CA ARG A 123 16.62 7.98 -16.24
C ARG A 123 17.62 7.27 -15.34
N SER A 124 17.40 6.02 -14.99
CA SER A 124 18.36 5.21 -14.22
C SER A 124 19.59 4.79 -15.06
N LEU A 125 19.46 4.81 -16.38
CA LEU A 125 20.50 4.36 -17.32
C LEU A 125 21.21 5.50 -18.06
N ILE A 126 20.70 6.74 -17.96
CA ILE A 126 21.24 7.87 -18.71
C ILE A 126 21.76 8.94 -17.77
N ILE A 127 22.98 9.41 -18.05
CA ILE A 127 23.63 10.55 -17.41
C ILE A 127 24.24 11.44 -18.51
N ASN A 128 23.95 12.74 -18.50
CA ASN A 128 24.42 13.70 -19.50
C ASN A 128 24.20 13.23 -20.96
N SER A 129 23.06 12.60 -21.23
CA SER A 129 22.69 12.03 -22.55
C SER A 129 23.50 10.80 -22.99
N GLU A 130 24.34 10.23 -22.12
CA GLU A 130 25.09 9.01 -22.38
C GLU A 130 24.58 7.85 -21.54
N LEU A 131 24.64 6.62 -22.08
CA LEU A 131 24.33 5.41 -21.34
C LEU A 131 25.38 5.14 -20.26
N SER A 132 24.96 5.07 -19.00
CA SER A 132 25.84 4.82 -17.88
C SER A 132 25.22 3.87 -16.86
N LEU A 133 25.93 2.82 -16.56
CA LEU A 133 25.61 1.87 -15.49
C LEU A 133 26.27 2.22 -14.14
N SER A 134 26.85 3.42 -14.02
CA SER A 134 27.59 3.83 -12.82
C SER A 134 26.73 3.79 -11.56
N ALA A 135 25.48 4.26 -11.63
CA ALA A 135 24.54 4.22 -10.51
C ALA A 135 24.22 2.78 -10.08
N TRP A 136 24.01 1.87 -11.02
CA TRP A 136 23.76 0.46 -10.74
C TRP A 136 24.96 -0.21 -10.11
N ARG A 137 26.17 0.05 -10.60
CA ARG A 137 27.41 -0.44 -9.97
C ARG A 137 27.57 0.08 -8.55
N SER A 138 27.30 1.37 -8.32
CA SER A 138 27.38 1.97 -6.97
C SER A 138 26.33 1.38 -6.01
N ILE A 139 25.14 1.04 -6.48
CA ILE A 139 24.13 0.35 -5.66
C ILE A 139 24.63 -1.03 -5.21
N PHE A 140 25.17 -1.83 -6.12
CA PHE A 140 25.63 -3.19 -5.79
C PHE A 140 26.97 -3.22 -5.07
N SER A 141 27.82 -2.21 -5.23
CA SER A 141 29.04 -2.06 -4.42
C SER A 141 28.79 -1.54 -3.01
N GLY A 142 27.55 -1.13 -2.71
CA GLY A 142 27.18 -0.58 -1.41
C GLY A 142 27.64 0.87 -1.17
N SER A 143 28.26 1.50 -2.16
CA SER A 143 28.84 2.84 -2.04
C SER A 143 28.01 3.90 -2.75
N LEU A 144 27.06 4.51 -2.05
CA LEU A 144 26.35 5.70 -2.50
C LEU A 144 26.76 6.88 -1.62
N PRO A 145 27.74 7.72 -2.04
CA PRO A 145 28.30 8.79 -1.20
C PRO A 145 27.25 9.81 -0.71
N ALA A 146 26.15 9.92 -1.43
CA ALA A 146 25.04 10.81 -1.08
C ALA A 146 24.15 10.27 0.04
N LEU A 147 24.25 8.99 0.41
CA LEU A 147 23.54 8.38 1.54
C LEU A 147 24.51 8.20 2.72
N SER A 148 24.02 8.42 3.93
CA SER A 148 24.76 8.14 5.17
C SER A 148 24.81 6.64 5.52
N VAL A 149 24.17 5.79 4.73
CA VAL A 149 24.06 4.35 4.92
C VAL A 149 24.34 3.62 3.60
N SER A 150 24.82 2.37 3.70
CA SER A 150 25.06 1.53 2.52
C SER A 150 23.75 1.23 1.77
N SER A 151 23.78 1.26 0.44
CA SER A 151 22.63 0.89 -0.40
C SER A 151 22.14 -0.55 -0.16
N LEU A 152 23.05 -1.48 0.11
CA LEU A 152 22.70 -2.86 0.46
C LEU A 152 21.95 -2.93 1.78
N SER A 153 22.36 -2.13 2.78
CA SER A 153 21.65 -2.01 4.06
C SER A 153 20.21 -1.48 3.87
N VAL A 154 20.01 -0.52 2.97
CA VAL A 154 18.68 0.02 2.65
C VAL A 154 17.79 -1.04 2.02
N ILE A 155 18.32 -1.81 1.06
CA ILE A 155 17.59 -2.89 0.39
C ILE A 155 17.20 -3.99 1.38
N THR A 156 18.17 -4.46 2.18
CA THR A 156 17.92 -5.51 3.18
C THR A 156 16.95 -5.07 4.26
N THR A 157 17.05 -3.84 4.76
CA THR A 157 16.10 -3.27 5.73
C THR A 157 14.68 -3.25 5.16
N SER A 158 14.50 -2.79 3.92
CA SER A 158 13.18 -2.75 3.28
C SER A 158 12.58 -4.14 3.11
N LEU A 159 13.38 -5.13 2.69
CA LEU A 159 12.93 -6.51 2.54
C LEU A 159 12.58 -7.16 3.89
N VAL A 160 13.41 -6.96 4.91
CA VAL A 160 13.14 -7.46 6.27
C VAL A 160 11.85 -6.86 6.82
N PHE A 161 11.64 -5.55 6.66
CA PHE A 161 10.41 -4.90 7.11
C PHE A 161 9.18 -5.39 6.32
N ALA A 162 9.33 -5.61 5.01
CA ALA A 162 8.24 -6.14 4.19
C ALA A 162 7.84 -7.57 4.60
N ILE A 163 8.82 -8.44 4.85
CA ILE A 163 8.59 -9.80 5.35
C ILE A 163 7.96 -9.77 6.75
N ALA A 164 8.51 -8.97 7.67
CA ALA A 164 7.99 -8.84 9.02
C ALA A 164 6.55 -8.30 9.02
N ALA A 165 6.25 -7.28 8.20
CA ALA A 165 4.90 -6.76 8.04
C ALA A 165 3.93 -7.82 7.52
N ALA A 166 4.33 -8.62 6.53
CA ALA A 166 3.51 -9.72 6.00
C ALA A 166 3.30 -10.83 7.04
N CYS A 167 4.32 -11.19 7.82
CA CYS A 167 4.23 -12.17 8.89
C CYS A 167 3.28 -11.74 10.02
N ILE A 168 3.10 -10.43 10.24
CA ILE A 168 2.13 -9.89 11.20
C ILE A 168 0.75 -9.79 10.55
N CYS A 169 0.69 -9.19 9.36
CA CYS A 169 -0.55 -8.78 8.72
C CYS A 169 -1.39 -9.97 8.22
N VAL A 170 -0.76 -11.00 7.63
CA VAL A 170 -1.50 -12.12 7.01
C VAL A 170 -2.19 -12.99 8.05
N PRO A 171 -1.54 -13.43 9.16
CA PRO A 171 -2.23 -14.15 10.22
C PRO A 171 -3.37 -13.34 10.87
N LEU A 172 -3.14 -12.04 11.13
CA LEU A 172 -4.18 -11.16 11.64
C LEU A 172 -5.34 -11.03 10.65
N GLY A 173 -5.06 -10.89 9.37
CA GLY A 173 -6.07 -10.84 8.33
C GLY A 173 -6.92 -12.11 8.25
N LEU A 174 -6.31 -13.29 8.39
CA LEU A 174 -7.02 -14.57 8.46
C LEU A 174 -7.93 -14.69 9.67
N LEU A 175 -7.50 -14.18 10.83
CA LEU A 175 -8.31 -14.17 12.06
C LEU A 175 -9.49 -13.21 11.95
N VAL A 176 -9.21 -11.97 11.53
CA VAL A 176 -10.19 -10.89 11.43
C VAL A 176 -11.23 -11.13 10.34
N ALA A 177 -10.84 -11.75 9.22
CA ALA A 177 -11.75 -12.02 8.12
C ALA A 177 -12.92 -12.97 8.47
N ARG A 178 -12.84 -13.69 9.60
CA ARG A 178 -13.90 -14.60 10.08
C ARG A 178 -15.13 -13.88 10.64
N SER A 179 -14.98 -12.66 11.15
CA SER A 179 -16.07 -11.90 11.79
C SER A 179 -16.40 -10.63 11.04
N SER A 180 -17.69 -10.36 10.80
CA SER A 180 -18.14 -9.15 10.11
C SER A 180 -17.86 -7.88 10.90
N ALA A 181 -18.06 -7.92 12.23
CA ALA A 181 -17.80 -6.80 13.11
C ALA A 181 -16.29 -6.46 13.17
N GLN A 182 -15.44 -7.49 13.26
CA GLN A 182 -13.99 -7.31 13.25
C GLN A 182 -13.51 -6.72 11.92
N ARG A 183 -14.03 -7.19 10.77
CA ARG A 183 -13.69 -6.61 9.46
C ARG A 183 -13.97 -5.13 9.38
N ALA A 184 -15.13 -4.68 9.91
CA ALA A 184 -15.47 -3.26 9.92
C ALA A 184 -14.49 -2.44 10.76
N LEU A 185 -14.15 -2.93 11.95
CA LEU A 185 -13.20 -2.27 12.86
C LEU A 185 -11.80 -2.16 12.24
N PHE A 186 -11.26 -3.27 11.75
CA PHE A 186 -9.92 -3.31 11.16
C PHE A 186 -9.84 -2.72 9.74
N SER A 187 -10.96 -2.19 9.20
CA SER A 187 -10.96 -1.37 7.98
C SER A 187 -10.78 0.13 8.29
N LEU A 188 -10.82 0.56 9.54
CA LEU A 188 -10.61 1.96 9.94
C LEU A 188 -9.26 2.56 9.46
N PRO A 189 -8.13 1.82 9.45
CA PRO A 189 -6.88 2.38 8.92
C PRO A 189 -6.93 2.84 7.46
N LEU A 190 -7.91 2.39 6.66
CA LEU A 190 -8.11 2.94 5.30
C LEU A 190 -8.59 4.39 5.29
N VAL A 191 -9.20 4.84 6.37
CA VAL A 191 -9.75 6.20 6.52
C VAL A 191 -8.68 7.15 7.05
N ILE A 192 -7.68 6.60 7.76
CA ILE A 192 -6.61 7.37 8.39
C ILE A 192 -5.41 7.35 7.46
N SER A 193 -4.83 8.52 7.19
CA SER A 193 -3.65 8.59 6.35
C SER A 193 -2.41 8.00 7.04
N ALA A 194 -1.45 7.53 6.22
CA ALA A 194 -0.19 7.01 6.73
C ALA A 194 0.60 8.06 7.53
N ALA A 195 0.52 9.34 7.11
CA ALA A 195 1.15 10.45 7.82
C ALA A 195 0.48 10.70 9.17
N THR A 196 -0.86 10.70 9.21
CA THR A 196 -1.62 10.84 10.47
C THR A 196 -1.31 9.70 11.44
N LEU A 197 -1.20 8.46 10.95
CA LEU A 197 -0.74 7.33 11.77
C LEU A 197 0.68 7.55 12.29
N GLY A 198 1.58 8.04 11.43
CA GLY A 198 2.96 8.36 11.81
C GLY A 198 3.06 9.41 12.94
N ILE A 199 2.26 10.48 12.86
CA ILE A 199 2.17 11.48 13.93
C ILE A 199 1.59 10.89 15.21
N GLY A 200 0.49 10.13 15.11
CA GLY A 200 -0.11 9.47 16.26
C GLY A 200 0.90 8.60 17.01
N LEU A 201 1.74 7.86 16.28
CA LEU A 201 2.82 7.07 16.88
C LEU A 201 3.89 7.93 17.53
N ILE A 202 4.27 9.05 16.91
CA ILE A 202 5.22 9.98 17.53
C ILE A 202 4.68 10.49 18.86
N ILE A 203 3.43 10.96 18.89
CA ILE A 203 2.83 11.51 20.10
C ILE A 203 2.69 10.42 21.18
N THR A 204 2.23 9.23 20.79
CA THR A 204 1.97 8.13 21.73
C THR A 204 3.26 7.53 22.29
N PHE A 205 4.29 7.35 21.45
CA PHE A 205 5.49 6.60 21.82
C PHE A 205 6.74 7.46 22.03
N ASN A 206 6.58 8.76 22.21
CA ASN A 206 7.70 9.68 22.44
C ASN A 206 8.07 9.84 23.94
N SER A 207 7.22 9.41 24.85
CA SER A 207 7.37 9.61 26.30
C SER A 207 7.20 8.33 27.09
N SER A 208 7.74 8.30 28.32
CA SER A 208 7.54 7.21 29.28
C SER A 208 6.03 7.02 29.58
N PRO A 209 5.53 5.78 29.80
CA PRO A 209 6.31 4.53 29.90
C PRO A 209 6.60 3.86 28.55
N PHE A 210 6.09 4.36 27.43
CA PHE A 210 6.16 3.72 26.11
C PHE A 210 7.09 4.47 25.14
N ALA A 211 8.32 4.77 25.55
CA ALA A 211 9.31 5.48 24.72
C ALA A 211 9.83 4.63 23.54
N TRP A 212 8.93 4.04 22.73
CA TRP A 212 9.25 3.08 21.66
C TRP A 212 9.49 3.74 20.29
N ARG A 213 9.42 5.07 20.22
CA ARG A 213 9.61 5.82 18.96
C ARG A 213 10.89 5.46 18.21
N SER A 214 11.97 5.10 18.93
CA SER A 214 13.27 4.77 18.34
C SER A 214 13.42 3.29 17.99
N GLU A 215 12.44 2.46 18.32
CA GLU A 215 12.51 1.03 18.14
C GLU A 215 12.23 0.65 16.68
N ARG A 216 13.13 -0.14 16.08
CA ARG A 216 13.02 -0.55 14.66
C ARG A 216 11.80 -1.41 14.37
N TRP A 217 11.33 -2.20 15.33
CA TRP A 217 10.17 -3.09 15.17
C TRP A 217 8.84 -2.33 14.98
N LEU A 218 8.79 -1.06 15.37
CA LEU A 218 7.57 -0.25 15.21
C LEU A 218 7.25 0.01 13.73
N ILE A 219 8.27 0.09 12.87
CA ILE A 219 8.10 0.32 11.42
C ILE A 219 7.33 -0.83 10.75
N PRO A 220 7.75 -2.11 10.85
CA PRO A 220 6.97 -3.19 10.24
C PRO A 220 5.58 -3.38 10.87
N VAL A 221 5.38 -3.02 12.13
CA VAL A 221 4.05 -3.05 12.76
C VAL A 221 3.12 -2.04 12.10
N ILE A 222 3.57 -0.79 11.89
CA ILE A 222 2.73 0.20 11.21
C ILE A 222 2.47 -0.16 9.74
N HIS A 223 3.46 -0.73 9.04
CA HIS A 223 3.26 -1.25 7.70
C HIS A 223 2.19 -2.34 7.66
N ALA A 224 2.19 -3.24 8.66
CA ALA A 224 1.16 -4.27 8.81
C ALA A 224 -0.22 -3.65 9.07
N VAL A 225 -0.33 -2.63 9.91
CA VAL A 225 -1.59 -1.91 10.17
C VAL A 225 -2.14 -1.25 8.91
N ILE A 226 -1.27 -0.61 8.10
CA ILE A 226 -1.67 0.01 6.83
C ILE A 226 -2.11 -1.04 5.80
N ALA A 227 -1.42 -2.17 5.73
CA ALA A 227 -1.72 -3.23 4.78
C ALA A 227 -2.95 -4.08 5.17
N LEU A 228 -3.26 -4.17 6.46
CA LEU A 228 -4.27 -5.08 7.01
C LEU A 228 -5.65 -5.00 6.34
N PRO A 229 -6.24 -3.82 6.11
CA PRO A 229 -7.54 -3.72 5.44
C PRO A 229 -7.55 -4.32 4.04
N LEU A 230 -6.46 -4.15 3.27
CA LEU A 230 -6.35 -4.66 1.91
C LEU A 230 -6.10 -6.17 1.91
N VAL A 231 -5.32 -6.67 2.86
CA VAL A 231 -5.12 -8.12 3.11
C VAL A 231 -6.44 -8.79 3.49
N ILE A 232 -7.24 -8.20 4.37
CA ILE A 232 -8.58 -8.71 4.72
C ILE A 232 -9.45 -8.80 3.48
N ARG A 233 -9.48 -7.76 2.63
CA ARG A 233 -10.25 -7.74 1.38
C ARG A 233 -9.79 -8.79 0.38
N ALA A 234 -8.51 -9.13 0.36
CA ALA A 234 -7.96 -10.17 -0.52
C ALA A 234 -8.32 -11.58 -0.03
N ILE A 235 -8.42 -11.80 1.27
CA ILE A 235 -8.65 -13.12 1.89
C ILE A 235 -10.15 -13.42 2.06
N ASP A 236 -10.97 -12.42 2.44
CA ASP A 236 -12.39 -12.59 2.79
C ASP A 236 -13.23 -13.34 1.74
N PRO A 237 -13.13 -13.05 0.42
CA PRO A 237 -13.87 -13.81 -0.59
C PRO A 237 -13.52 -15.29 -0.62
N ALA A 238 -12.24 -15.62 -0.42
CA ALA A 238 -11.77 -17.01 -0.41
C ALA A 238 -12.29 -17.78 0.82
N ILE A 239 -12.33 -17.14 2.00
CA ILE A 239 -12.89 -17.73 3.22
C ILE A 239 -14.38 -18.02 3.05
N ARG A 240 -15.12 -17.09 2.46
CA ARG A 240 -16.56 -17.23 2.23
C ARG A 240 -16.89 -18.26 1.15
N ALA A 241 -15.97 -18.52 0.23
CA ALA A 241 -16.15 -19.51 -0.83
C ALA A 241 -16.00 -20.95 -0.34
N ILE A 242 -15.47 -21.20 0.87
CA ILE A 242 -15.32 -22.55 1.44
C ILE A 242 -16.71 -23.08 1.82
N PRO A 243 -17.20 -24.17 1.18
CA PRO A 243 -18.49 -24.76 1.51
C PRO A 243 -18.53 -25.26 2.95
N ILE A 244 -19.62 -24.95 3.66
CA ILE A 244 -19.81 -25.42 5.03
C ILE A 244 -19.84 -26.94 5.13
N SER A 245 -20.28 -27.60 4.04
CA SER A 245 -20.31 -29.07 3.95
C SER A 245 -18.93 -29.72 4.14
N LEU A 246 -17.84 -29.08 3.68
CA LEU A 246 -16.50 -29.59 3.88
C LEU A 246 -16.09 -29.60 5.36
N ARG A 247 -16.45 -28.55 6.08
CA ARG A 247 -16.19 -28.46 7.54
C ARG A 247 -17.07 -29.44 8.32
N ASN A 248 -18.34 -29.61 7.92
CA ASN A 248 -19.24 -30.58 8.52
C ASN A 248 -18.75 -32.01 8.29
N ALA A 249 -18.32 -32.35 7.07
CA ALA A 249 -17.74 -33.66 6.76
C ALA A 249 -16.46 -33.94 7.57
N SER A 250 -15.57 -32.95 7.72
CA SER A 250 -14.41 -33.05 8.59
C SER A 250 -14.77 -33.33 10.04
N ALA A 251 -15.78 -32.62 10.57
CA ALA A 251 -16.27 -32.82 11.93
C ALA A 251 -16.90 -34.22 12.13
N THR A 252 -17.66 -34.71 11.13
CA THR A 252 -18.23 -36.08 11.16
C THR A 252 -17.14 -37.17 11.21
N LEU A 253 -15.97 -36.90 10.60
CA LEU A 253 -14.79 -37.75 10.68
C LEU A 253 -13.98 -37.59 11.98
N GLY A 254 -14.48 -36.84 12.96
CA GLY A 254 -13.86 -36.62 14.26
C GLY A 254 -12.73 -35.60 14.29
N ALA A 255 -12.55 -34.81 13.24
CA ALA A 255 -11.53 -33.76 13.25
C ALA A 255 -11.89 -32.60 14.17
N SER A 256 -10.96 -32.18 15.02
CA SER A 256 -11.11 -30.96 15.80
C SER A 256 -11.14 -29.71 14.90
N PRO A 257 -11.68 -28.57 15.40
CA PRO A 257 -11.69 -27.32 14.64
C PRO A 257 -10.31 -26.87 14.15
N PHE A 258 -9.27 -27.10 14.95
CA PHE A 258 -7.88 -26.80 14.57
C PHE A 258 -7.38 -27.71 13.46
N ILE A 259 -7.67 -29.02 13.51
CA ILE A 259 -7.30 -29.98 12.47
C ILE A 259 -8.03 -29.64 11.16
N THR A 260 -9.33 -29.32 11.23
CA THR A 260 -10.11 -28.86 10.07
C THR A 260 -9.50 -27.61 9.46
N TRP A 261 -9.13 -26.64 10.30
CA TRP A 261 -8.50 -25.41 9.81
C TRP A 261 -7.16 -25.70 9.09
N VAL A 262 -6.27 -26.50 9.69
CA VAL A 262 -4.95 -26.79 9.11
C VAL A 262 -5.04 -27.68 7.88
N ARG A 263 -5.89 -28.72 7.89
CA ARG A 263 -5.95 -29.74 6.82
C ARG A 263 -6.94 -29.45 5.72
N VAL A 264 -7.96 -28.62 5.97
CA VAL A 264 -9.01 -28.29 4.99
C VAL A 264 -8.94 -26.83 4.58
N ASP A 265 -9.08 -25.92 5.56
CA ASP A 265 -9.21 -24.49 5.24
C ASP A 265 -7.89 -23.90 4.67
N VAL A 266 -6.75 -24.13 5.34
CA VAL A 266 -5.44 -23.55 4.93
C VAL A 266 -5.01 -23.99 3.53
N PRO A 267 -5.07 -25.27 3.14
CA PRO A 267 -4.74 -25.69 1.78
C PRO A 267 -5.61 -25.01 0.71
N ILE A 268 -6.92 -24.88 0.96
CA ILE A 268 -7.86 -24.22 0.05
C ILE A 268 -7.55 -22.71 -0.03
N LEU A 269 -7.17 -22.11 1.09
CA LEU A 269 -6.85 -20.68 1.18
C LEU A 269 -5.44 -20.34 0.68
N ARG A 270 -4.58 -21.33 0.43
CA ARG A 270 -3.17 -21.12 0.04
C ARG A 270 -2.99 -20.08 -1.09
N PRO A 271 -3.76 -20.11 -2.20
CA PRO A 271 -3.61 -19.09 -3.25
C PRO A 271 -3.99 -17.68 -2.79
N ALA A 272 -4.99 -17.56 -1.91
CA ALA A 272 -5.39 -16.27 -1.34
C ALA A 272 -4.37 -15.77 -0.32
N ILE A 273 -3.78 -16.66 0.48
CA ILE A 273 -2.73 -16.34 1.44
C ILE A 273 -1.48 -15.83 0.71
N LEU A 274 -1.05 -16.50 -0.35
CA LEU A 274 0.11 -16.07 -1.14
C LEU A 274 -0.13 -14.68 -1.74
N ARG A 275 -1.28 -14.45 -2.38
CA ARG A 275 -1.66 -13.12 -2.91
C ARG A 275 -1.70 -12.06 -1.84
N ALA A 276 -2.24 -12.35 -0.67
CA ALA A 276 -2.28 -11.43 0.46
C ALA A 276 -0.88 -11.12 1.01
N THR A 277 0.02 -12.11 1.02
CA THR A 277 1.42 -11.95 1.40
C THR A 277 2.14 -11.03 0.42
N GLY A 278 2.04 -11.29 -0.88
CA GLY A 278 2.63 -10.43 -1.90
C GLY A 278 2.10 -9.01 -1.84
N LEU A 279 0.79 -8.83 -1.64
CA LEU A 279 0.16 -7.53 -1.49
C LEU A 279 0.67 -6.78 -0.23
N SER A 280 0.76 -7.46 0.92
CA SER A 280 1.29 -6.87 2.14
C SER A 280 2.75 -6.44 1.98
N MET A 281 3.58 -7.28 1.35
CA MET A 281 4.98 -6.94 1.06
C MET A 281 5.09 -5.77 0.09
N ALA A 282 4.28 -5.72 -0.96
CA ALA A 282 4.28 -4.62 -1.93
C ALA A 282 3.90 -3.28 -1.27
N ILE A 283 2.87 -3.28 -0.41
CA ILE A 283 2.46 -2.10 0.35
C ILE A 283 3.60 -1.66 1.27
N SER A 284 4.22 -2.58 2.00
CA SER A 284 5.33 -2.28 2.91
C SER A 284 6.56 -1.74 2.18
N LEU A 285 6.91 -2.30 1.01
CA LEU A 285 8.03 -1.82 0.18
C LEU A 285 7.81 -0.40 -0.34
N GLY A 286 6.57 -0.04 -0.66
CA GLY A 286 6.21 1.29 -1.16
C GLY A 286 5.83 2.29 -0.05
N GLU A 287 5.81 1.88 1.22
CA GLU A 287 5.36 2.74 2.30
C GLU A 287 6.42 3.81 2.62
N PHE A 288 6.03 5.06 2.42
CA PHE A 288 6.86 6.24 2.64
C PHE A 288 6.29 7.14 3.73
N GLY A 289 4.96 7.27 3.82
CA GLY A 289 4.27 8.22 4.68
C GLY A 289 4.63 8.05 6.15
N ALA A 290 4.17 6.99 6.78
CA ALA A 290 4.44 6.71 8.19
C ALA A 290 5.93 6.48 8.45
N THR A 291 6.64 5.83 7.50
CA THR A 291 8.08 5.58 7.63
C THR A 291 8.89 6.87 7.73
N SER A 292 8.49 7.93 7.01
CA SER A 292 9.19 9.23 7.05
C SER A 292 9.19 9.90 8.44
N PHE A 293 8.19 9.57 9.28
CA PHE A 293 8.10 10.04 10.66
C PHE A 293 8.93 9.21 11.65
N LEU A 294 9.09 7.92 11.37
CA LEU A 294 9.70 6.95 12.28
C LEU A 294 11.15 6.62 11.93
N SER A 295 11.56 6.79 10.66
CA SER A 295 12.89 6.43 10.19
C SER A 295 14.00 7.20 10.92
N ARG A 296 15.04 6.47 11.33
CA ARG A 296 16.24 6.96 11.99
C ARG A 296 17.47 6.40 11.30
N SER A 297 18.68 6.85 11.73
CA SER A 297 19.94 6.25 11.30
C SER A 297 19.90 4.73 11.50
N GLY A 298 20.07 3.98 10.41
CA GLY A 298 20.05 2.51 10.42
C GLY A 298 18.67 1.86 10.24
N SER A 299 17.56 2.62 10.04
CA SER A 299 16.25 2.12 9.64
C SER A 299 15.75 2.76 8.33
N THR A 300 16.65 3.25 7.51
CA THR A 300 16.35 3.85 6.21
C THR A 300 15.82 2.80 5.24
N THR A 301 14.60 3.03 4.70
CA THR A 301 13.97 2.16 3.71
C THR A 301 14.21 2.68 2.28
N LEU A 302 13.92 1.83 1.27
CA LEU A 302 14.05 2.21 -0.15
C LEU A 302 13.32 3.50 -0.49
N PRO A 303 12.03 3.72 -0.14
CA PRO A 303 11.35 4.97 -0.44
C PRO A 303 12.02 6.20 0.20
N ILE A 304 12.50 6.07 1.43
CA ILE A 304 13.21 7.16 2.13
C ILE A 304 14.53 7.48 1.43
N ALA A 305 15.32 6.46 1.07
CA ALA A 305 16.59 6.66 0.36
C ALA A 305 16.36 7.28 -1.03
N ILE A 306 15.34 6.84 -1.78
CA ILE A 306 14.96 7.42 -3.06
C ILE A 306 14.62 8.91 -2.89
N ALA A 307 13.80 9.26 -1.91
CA ALA A 307 13.43 10.65 -1.64
C ALA A 307 14.64 11.51 -1.27
N GLN A 308 15.57 10.98 -0.46
CA GLN A 308 16.81 11.67 -0.09
C GLN A 308 17.72 11.93 -1.30
N LEU A 309 17.85 10.95 -2.20
CA LEU A 309 18.69 11.08 -3.39
C LEU A 309 18.07 12.04 -4.41
N LEU A 310 16.78 11.92 -4.68
CA LEU A 310 16.08 12.81 -5.63
C LEU A 310 15.98 14.24 -5.12
N GLY A 311 15.95 14.46 -3.80
CA GLY A 311 15.92 15.77 -3.17
C GLY A 311 17.28 16.47 -3.11
N LYS A 312 18.39 15.79 -3.43
CA LYS A 312 19.73 16.38 -3.45
C LYS A 312 20.12 16.83 -4.85
N PRO A 313 20.85 17.95 -4.99
CA PRO A 313 21.37 18.38 -6.28
C PRO A 313 22.47 17.41 -6.78
N GLY A 314 22.61 17.33 -8.10
CA GLY A 314 23.62 16.52 -8.77
C GLY A 314 23.05 15.42 -9.64
N VAL A 315 23.48 15.38 -10.91
CA VAL A 315 22.97 14.45 -11.92
C VAL A 315 23.22 12.98 -11.52
N ALA A 316 24.42 12.68 -11.05
CA ALA A 316 24.77 11.33 -10.59
C ALA A 316 23.96 10.87 -9.36
N THR A 317 23.67 11.81 -8.44
CA THR A 317 22.86 11.53 -7.24
C THR A 317 21.40 11.23 -7.65
N GLN A 318 20.85 12.02 -8.56
CA GLN A 318 19.50 11.81 -9.06
C GLN A 318 19.40 10.52 -9.88
N GLN A 319 20.42 10.20 -10.71
CA GLN A 319 20.49 8.92 -11.41
C GLN A 319 20.46 7.73 -10.45
N ALA A 320 21.21 7.82 -9.34
CA ALA A 320 21.18 6.79 -8.29
C ALA A 320 19.80 6.66 -7.64
N GLY A 321 19.08 7.77 -7.43
CA GLY A 321 17.70 7.78 -6.97
C GLY A 321 16.75 7.06 -7.93
N PHE A 322 16.86 7.33 -9.24
CA PHE A 322 16.08 6.62 -10.26
C PHE A 322 16.46 5.14 -10.37
N ALA A 323 17.73 4.78 -10.19
CA ALA A 323 18.17 3.40 -10.20
C ALA A 323 17.62 2.61 -9.00
N LEU A 324 17.61 3.19 -7.79
CA LEU A 324 16.94 2.59 -6.63
C LEU A 324 15.43 2.48 -6.82
N ALA A 325 14.79 3.48 -7.44
CA ALA A 325 13.37 3.42 -7.74
C ALA A 325 13.05 2.30 -8.76
N ALA A 326 13.85 2.16 -9.81
CA ALA A 326 13.72 1.07 -10.77
C ALA A 326 13.91 -0.31 -10.10
N LEU A 327 14.90 -0.43 -9.21
CA LEU A 327 15.13 -1.65 -8.43
C LEU A 327 13.93 -1.96 -7.53
N MET A 328 13.36 -0.96 -6.86
CA MET A 328 12.17 -1.13 -6.02
C MET A 328 10.98 -1.65 -6.82
N VAL A 329 10.76 -1.11 -8.03
CA VAL A 329 9.71 -1.61 -8.95
C VAL A 329 9.96 -3.07 -9.32
N LEU A 330 11.19 -3.42 -9.71
CA LEU A 330 11.55 -4.79 -10.07
C LEU A 330 11.32 -5.77 -8.90
N VAL A 331 11.75 -5.41 -7.70
CA VAL A 331 11.54 -6.22 -6.48
C VAL A 331 10.05 -6.39 -6.20
N THR A 332 9.27 -5.30 -6.27
CA THR A 332 7.83 -5.33 -6.01
C THR A 332 7.10 -6.20 -7.03
N VAL A 333 7.40 -6.05 -8.32
CA VAL A 333 6.85 -6.90 -9.38
C VAL A 333 7.26 -8.36 -9.18
N GLY A 334 8.52 -8.63 -8.83
CA GLY A 334 9.01 -9.97 -8.55
C GLY A 334 8.29 -10.64 -7.37
N VAL A 335 7.99 -9.89 -6.31
CA VAL A 335 7.20 -10.37 -5.16
C VAL A 335 5.75 -10.65 -5.58
N MET A 336 5.13 -9.74 -6.31
CA MET A 336 3.73 -9.88 -6.75
C MET A 336 3.53 -11.00 -7.78
N SER A 337 4.50 -11.25 -8.66
CA SER A 337 4.40 -12.28 -9.70
C SER A 337 4.50 -13.71 -9.16
N ARG A 338 5.06 -13.88 -7.95
CA ARG A 338 5.19 -15.20 -7.29
C ARG A 338 4.09 -15.45 -6.24
N ALA A 339 3.28 -14.43 -5.94
CA ALA A 339 2.15 -14.49 -5.02
C ALA A 339 0.83 -14.72 -5.75
#